data_04cf53a2a5893800213a9e1462413402
#
_entry.id   04cf53a2a5893800213a9e1462413402
#
_cell.length_a   1.000
_cell.length_b   1.000
_cell.length_c   1.000
_cell.angle_alpha   90.00
_cell.angle_beta   90.00
_cell.angle_gamma   90.00
#
_symmetry.space_group_name_H-M   'P 1'
#
loop_
_entity.id
_entity.type
_entity.pdbx_description
1 polymer ?
#
loop_
_entity_poly.entity_id
_entity_poly.type
_entity_poly.pdbx_seq_one_letter_code
_entity_poly.pdbx_strand_id
1 'polypeptide(L)'
;MKPIIAIVGRPNVGKSTLFNRLTRRRDAIVVDVPGVTRDRHYGEGRLGGRPFIAIDTGGLDLAAAEGGIFAEMARQAEQAIVEADAVIFVTDARAGLTPADRAIAERLRRIDTPLWIAANKAEGLAHGVAAAEFHELGLGAPAAISAAHGEGVGELLEAVLERFPEQAEGAAQAQAEDKHPRVAIVGRPNVGKSTLLNALVGEQRVIAHGEPGTTRDAIEVPFERGGRRYTLVDTAGLRRRGKSREEVERFSIVKTLQAIESSNVAILVLDAAEGVSEQDAHVAGYILERGRSVVIAVNKWDAAGKEARERIKAELRWKIGFLSFAEAHFISARQGKGLGALLKSVNTAYAAAMAKLPTPRLTRALIAAVERQSPPRKGYSRPKLRYAHQGGSNPPCIVIHGNSLQHVSAAYLRYLENWFRDAFELHGTPLRIELRSGVNPYARRK
;
A
#
# COMPACT_ATOMS: atom_id res chain seq x y z
N MET A 1 4.62 -6.94 -9.12
CA MET A 1 4.27 -6.68 -7.69
C MET A 1 5.51 -6.80 -6.83
N LYS A 2 5.68 -5.98 -5.80
CA LYS A 2 6.82 -6.12 -4.89
C LYS A 2 6.65 -7.40 -4.07
N PRO A 3 7.62 -8.35 -4.05
CA PRO A 3 7.51 -9.53 -3.22
C PRO A 3 7.49 -9.18 -1.73
N ILE A 4 6.72 -9.93 -0.96
CA ILE A 4 6.56 -9.79 0.49
C ILE A 4 7.41 -10.85 1.16
N ILE A 5 8.35 -10.43 2.01
CA ILE A 5 9.30 -11.30 2.71
C ILE A 5 9.00 -11.25 4.21
N ALA A 6 8.53 -12.35 4.80
CA ALA A 6 8.36 -12.46 6.24
C ALA A 6 9.66 -12.91 6.92
N ILE A 7 10.03 -12.22 7.99
CA ILE A 7 11.21 -12.57 8.81
C ILE A 7 10.70 -13.23 10.09
N VAL A 8 10.96 -14.53 10.26
CA VAL A 8 10.48 -15.33 11.39
C VAL A 8 11.65 -15.96 12.15
N GLY A 9 11.43 -16.36 13.39
CA GLY A 9 12.43 -16.99 14.25
C GLY A 9 12.17 -16.71 15.73
N ARG A 10 12.85 -17.42 16.61
CA ARG A 10 12.72 -17.22 18.07
C ARG A 10 13.14 -15.81 18.51
N PRO A 11 12.80 -15.37 19.72
CA PRO A 11 13.25 -14.09 20.26
C PRO A 11 14.80 -13.99 20.28
N ASN A 12 15.32 -12.79 20.11
CA ASN A 12 16.76 -12.43 20.22
C ASN A 12 17.71 -13.05 19.16
N VAL A 13 17.21 -13.69 18.09
CA VAL A 13 18.06 -14.15 16.97
C VAL A 13 18.50 -13.03 16.03
N GLY A 14 17.96 -11.81 16.19
CA GLY A 14 18.34 -10.64 15.39
C GLY A 14 17.39 -10.34 14.22
N LYS A 15 16.12 -10.76 14.28
CA LYS A 15 15.08 -10.45 13.27
C LYS A 15 14.94 -8.96 12.99
N SER A 16 14.73 -8.15 14.04
CA SER A 16 14.58 -6.70 13.90
C SER A 16 15.87 -6.02 13.42
N THR A 17 17.04 -6.58 13.73
CA THR A 17 18.33 -6.12 13.19
C THR A 17 18.39 -6.37 11.68
N LEU A 18 18.01 -7.57 11.23
CA LEU A 18 17.93 -7.92 9.82
C LEU A 18 16.89 -7.04 9.10
N PHE A 19 15.67 -6.92 9.65
CA PHE A 19 14.62 -6.06 9.12
C PHE A 19 15.10 -4.61 8.93
N ASN A 20 15.68 -4.03 9.97
CA ASN A 20 16.22 -2.68 9.92
C ASN A 20 17.32 -2.52 8.86
N ARG A 21 18.15 -3.55 8.64
CA ARG A 21 19.18 -3.53 7.61
C ARG A 21 18.58 -3.61 6.21
N LEU A 22 17.59 -4.45 6.01
CA LEU A 22 16.90 -4.63 4.74
C LEU A 22 16.10 -3.37 4.32
N THR A 23 15.59 -2.62 5.30
CA THR A 23 14.73 -1.46 5.08
C THR A 23 15.42 -0.11 5.26
N ARG A 24 16.68 -0.06 5.72
CA ARG A 24 17.44 1.16 6.10
C ARG A 24 18.02 1.97 4.93
N ARG A 25 17.41 2.06 3.76
CA ARG A 25 17.75 3.11 2.80
C ARG A 25 16.79 4.28 2.96
N ARG A 26 17.26 5.53 2.75
CA ARG A 26 16.61 6.84 3.05
C ARG A 26 15.17 7.03 2.55
N ASP A 27 14.61 6.04 1.85
CA ASP A 27 13.25 6.04 1.31
C ASP A 27 12.36 4.94 1.91
N ALA A 28 12.80 4.27 2.99
CA ALA A 28 12.00 3.25 3.66
C ALA A 28 10.88 3.91 4.46
N ILE A 29 9.67 3.74 4.00
CA ILE A 29 8.47 4.13 4.74
C ILE A 29 8.21 3.01 5.76
N VAL A 30 8.60 3.24 7.01
CA VAL A 30 8.10 2.43 8.13
C VAL A 30 6.64 2.80 8.30
N VAL A 31 5.75 1.92 7.91
CA VAL A 31 4.32 2.11 8.11
C VAL A 31 4.00 1.63 9.52
N ASP A 32 4.06 2.54 10.49
CA ASP A 32 3.38 2.35 11.76
C ASP A 32 1.88 2.45 11.46
N VAL A 33 1.21 1.32 11.36
CA VAL A 33 -0.24 1.27 11.20
C VAL A 33 -0.87 1.21 12.60
N PRO A 34 -1.37 2.34 13.15
CA PRO A 34 -2.10 2.33 14.42
C PRO A 34 -3.36 1.47 14.27
N GLY A 35 -3.61 0.59 15.25
CA GLY A 35 -4.76 -0.32 15.24
C GLY A 35 -4.47 -1.73 14.69
N VAL A 36 -3.31 -1.98 14.12
CA VAL A 36 -2.71 -3.32 14.03
C VAL A 36 -1.81 -3.46 15.23
N THR A 37 -2.02 -4.50 16.02
CA THR A 37 -1.30 -4.78 17.26
C THR A 37 0.16 -4.34 17.21
N ARG A 38 0.67 -3.72 18.26
CA ARG A 38 1.97 -3.05 18.45
C ARG A 38 3.23 -3.80 17.98
N ASP A 39 3.10 -4.99 17.38
CA ASP A 39 4.17 -5.96 17.24
C ASP A 39 4.57 -6.33 15.81
N ARG A 40 4.00 -5.68 14.75
CA ARG A 40 4.38 -5.92 13.35
C ARG A 40 4.90 -4.65 12.70
N HIS A 41 6.12 -4.72 12.21
CA HIS A 41 6.71 -3.65 11.42
C HIS A 41 6.76 -4.06 9.94
N TYR A 42 6.24 -3.21 9.07
CA TYR A 42 6.33 -3.35 7.61
C TYR A 42 7.34 -2.32 7.09
N GLY A 43 8.24 -2.74 6.24
CA GLY A 43 9.23 -1.83 5.65
C GLY A 43 9.49 -2.16 4.19
N GLU A 44 9.64 -1.11 3.38
CA GLU A 44 10.09 -1.27 2.01
C GLU A 44 11.61 -1.34 1.94
N GLY A 45 12.13 -2.27 1.17
CA GLY A 45 13.55 -2.40 0.85
C GLY A 45 13.81 -2.45 -0.64
N ARG A 46 15.08 -2.31 -1.03
CA ARG A 46 15.54 -2.43 -2.41
C ARG A 46 16.90 -3.09 -2.46
N LEU A 47 17.09 -4.04 -3.36
CA LEU A 47 18.38 -4.63 -3.68
C LEU A 47 18.60 -4.58 -5.20
N GLY A 48 19.70 -3.98 -5.66
CA GLY A 48 20.04 -3.92 -7.09
C GLY A 48 18.93 -3.32 -7.98
N GLY A 49 18.10 -2.39 -7.45
CA GLY A 49 16.94 -1.85 -8.17
C GLY A 49 15.64 -2.62 -7.94
N ARG A 50 15.66 -3.84 -7.41
CA ARG A 50 14.49 -4.71 -7.16
C ARG A 50 13.81 -4.34 -5.84
N PRO A 51 12.60 -3.76 -5.83
CA PRO A 51 11.88 -3.40 -4.61
C PRO A 51 11.20 -4.62 -3.99
N PHE A 52 11.14 -4.67 -2.66
CA PHE A 52 10.42 -5.70 -1.89
C PHE A 52 9.82 -5.07 -0.62
N ILE A 53 8.94 -5.82 0.05
CA ILE A 53 8.36 -5.47 1.35
C ILE A 53 8.83 -6.50 2.36
N ALA A 54 9.47 -6.06 3.45
CA ALA A 54 9.81 -6.92 4.57
C ALA A 54 8.76 -6.80 5.68
N ILE A 55 8.47 -7.92 6.36
CA ILE A 55 7.61 -7.96 7.56
C ILE A 55 8.48 -8.47 8.71
N ASP A 56 8.70 -7.63 9.73
CA ASP A 56 9.25 -8.09 11.01
C ASP A 56 8.12 -8.66 11.87
N THR A 57 8.21 -9.91 12.22
CA THR A 57 7.23 -10.55 13.09
C THR A 57 7.46 -10.27 14.58
N GLY A 58 8.41 -9.40 14.92
CA GLY A 58 8.72 -9.02 16.30
C GLY A 58 9.20 -10.17 17.17
N GLY A 59 8.96 -10.13 18.46
CA GLY A 59 9.32 -11.18 19.41
C GLY A 59 8.38 -12.39 19.41
N LEU A 60 7.85 -12.81 18.24
CA LEU A 60 6.88 -13.89 18.12
C LEU A 60 7.51 -15.23 18.44
N ASP A 61 7.13 -15.79 19.55
CA ASP A 61 7.51 -17.15 19.94
C ASP A 61 6.49 -18.14 19.37
N LEU A 62 6.78 -18.65 18.16
CA LEU A 62 5.98 -19.73 17.55
C LEU A 62 6.04 -21.03 18.37
N ALA A 63 6.97 -21.12 19.32
CA ALA A 63 7.15 -22.29 20.19
C ALA A 63 6.27 -22.23 21.45
N ALA A 64 5.65 -21.10 21.75
CA ALA A 64 4.83 -20.95 22.96
C ALA A 64 3.51 -21.72 22.83
N ALA A 65 3.34 -22.69 23.71
CA ALA A 65 2.15 -23.53 23.83
C ALA A 65 0.95 -22.77 24.40
N GLU A 66 -0.22 -23.26 24.04
CA GLU A 66 -1.58 -23.06 24.54
C GLU A 66 -1.78 -22.07 25.70
N GLY A 67 -2.30 -20.87 25.41
CA GLY A 67 -2.95 -19.96 26.37
C GLY A 67 -2.34 -18.55 26.49
N GLY A 68 -3.19 -17.54 26.52
CA GLY A 68 -2.85 -16.15 26.84
C GLY A 68 -2.20 -15.34 25.70
N ILE A 69 -1.38 -14.35 26.07
CA ILE A 69 -0.70 -13.41 25.18
C ILE A 69 0.17 -14.14 24.14
N PHE A 70 0.78 -15.26 24.48
CA PHE A 70 1.62 -16.05 23.58
C PHE A 70 0.85 -16.71 22.42
N ALA A 71 -0.39 -17.13 22.64
CA ALA A 71 -1.22 -17.68 21.56
C ALA A 71 -1.63 -16.59 20.56
N GLU A 72 -1.82 -15.35 21.01
CA GLU A 72 -2.08 -14.19 20.14
C GLU A 72 -0.86 -13.87 19.29
N MET A 73 0.33 -13.89 19.89
CA MET A 73 1.60 -13.66 19.19
C MET A 73 1.87 -14.74 18.12
N ALA A 74 1.61 -16.02 18.45
CA ALA A 74 1.74 -17.10 17.48
C ALA A 74 0.79 -16.95 16.28
N ARG A 75 -0.46 -16.54 16.52
CA ARG A 75 -1.44 -16.25 15.44
C ARG A 75 -0.99 -15.11 14.53
N GLN A 76 -0.32 -14.11 15.07
CA GLN A 76 0.20 -13.00 14.28
C GLN A 76 1.35 -13.43 13.38
N ALA A 77 2.25 -14.31 13.85
CA ALA A 77 3.31 -14.88 13.01
C ALA A 77 2.73 -15.72 11.87
N GLU A 78 1.76 -16.57 12.18
CA GLU A 78 1.08 -17.38 11.16
C GLU A 78 0.41 -16.51 10.10
N GLN A 79 -0.19 -15.38 10.50
CA GLN A 79 -0.74 -14.43 9.54
C GLN A 79 0.33 -13.77 8.67
N ALA A 80 1.47 -13.37 9.23
CA ALA A 80 2.58 -12.80 8.46
C ALA A 80 3.11 -13.80 7.42
N ILE A 81 3.22 -15.08 7.80
CA ILE A 81 3.64 -16.15 6.92
C ILE A 81 2.62 -16.38 5.79
N VAL A 82 1.33 -16.36 6.09
CA VAL A 82 0.26 -16.52 5.09
C VAL A 82 0.23 -15.36 4.10
N GLU A 83 0.61 -14.17 4.55
CA GLU A 83 0.68 -12.96 3.72
C GLU A 83 1.93 -12.90 2.84
N ALA A 84 3.00 -13.60 3.24
CA ALA A 84 4.31 -13.55 2.59
C ALA A 84 4.37 -14.36 1.30
N ASP A 85 5.13 -13.86 0.34
CA ASP A 85 5.53 -14.58 -0.88
C ASP A 85 6.81 -15.38 -0.65
N ALA A 86 7.61 -15.02 0.37
CA ALA A 86 8.82 -15.69 0.82
C ALA A 86 8.97 -15.57 2.34
N VAL A 87 9.62 -16.56 2.95
CA VAL A 87 9.93 -16.59 4.39
C VAL A 87 11.43 -16.69 4.59
N ILE A 88 12.00 -15.83 5.44
CA ILE A 88 13.36 -15.96 5.95
C ILE A 88 13.27 -16.43 7.41
N PHE A 89 13.68 -17.67 7.67
CA PHE A 89 13.78 -18.22 9.00
C PHE A 89 15.15 -17.89 9.60
N VAL A 90 15.18 -17.01 10.59
CA VAL A 90 16.40 -16.53 11.25
C VAL A 90 16.69 -17.37 12.48
N THR A 91 17.87 -17.94 12.54
CA THR A 91 18.45 -18.69 13.68
C THR A 91 19.68 -17.97 14.21
N ASP A 92 20.24 -18.43 15.33
CA ASP A 92 21.43 -17.84 15.97
C ASP A 92 22.62 -18.80 15.86
N ALA A 93 23.59 -18.49 15.02
CA ALA A 93 24.76 -19.32 14.77
C ALA A 93 25.67 -19.52 16.01
N ARG A 94 25.63 -18.58 16.97
CA ARG A 94 26.40 -18.69 18.22
C ARG A 94 25.71 -19.56 19.26
N ALA A 95 24.37 -19.50 19.29
CA ALA A 95 23.59 -20.31 20.23
C ALA A 95 23.43 -21.76 19.77
N GLY A 96 23.70 -22.03 18.50
CA GLY A 96 23.45 -23.33 17.87
C GLY A 96 21.97 -23.67 17.72
N LEU A 97 21.69 -24.90 17.29
CA LEU A 97 20.35 -25.39 17.04
C LEU A 97 19.62 -25.72 18.34
N THR A 98 18.53 -25.02 18.60
CA THR A 98 17.72 -25.19 19.82
C THR A 98 16.42 -25.97 19.58
N PRO A 99 15.79 -26.54 20.64
CA PRO A 99 14.47 -27.18 20.52
C PRO A 99 13.38 -26.23 19.99
N ALA A 100 13.48 -24.93 20.31
CA ALA A 100 12.56 -23.91 19.80
C ALA A 100 12.71 -23.74 18.27
N ASP A 101 13.92 -23.74 17.73
CA ASP A 101 14.17 -23.68 16.30
C ASP A 101 13.57 -24.90 15.58
N ARG A 102 13.70 -26.11 16.16
CA ARG A 102 13.08 -27.33 15.63
C ARG A 102 11.56 -27.26 15.62
N ALA A 103 10.93 -26.76 16.68
CA ALA A 103 9.48 -26.61 16.76
C ALA A 103 8.96 -25.60 15.71
N ILE A 104 9.68 -24.50 15.49
CA ILE A 104 9.37 -23.53 14.44
C ILE A 104 9.52 -24.19 13.06
N ALA A 105 10.60 -24.91 12.82
CA ALA A 105 10.86 -25.60 11.55
C ALA A 105 9.75 -26.61 11.21
N GLU A 106 9.25 -27.37 12.18
CA GLU A 106 8.13 -28.30 11.96
C GLU A 106 6.86 -27.60 11.47
N ARG A 107 6.56 -26.43 12.00
CA ARG A 107 5.42 -25.61 11.54
C ARG A 107 5.68 -25.05 10.14
N LEU A 108 6.89 -24.57 9.87
CA LEU A 108 7.29 -24.04 8.58
C LEU A 108 7.28 -25.07 7.45
N ARG A 109 7.51 -26.36 7.74
CA ARG A 109 7.39 -27.46 6.74
C ARG A 109 5.97 -27.67 6.22
N ARG A 110 4.94 -27.19 6.95
CA ARG A 110 3.53 -27.34 6.57
C ARG A 110 3.01 -26.24 5.66
N ILE A 111 3.84 -25.23 5.37
CA ILE A 111 3.50 -24.12 4.50
C ILE A 111 4.05 -24.32 3.10
N ASP A 112 3.30 -23.90 2.10
CA ASP A 112 3.71 -23.95 0.68
C ASP A 112 4.57 -22.74 0.25
N THR A 113 4.86 -21.81 1.17
CA THR A 113 5.62 -20.60 0.88
C THR A 113 7.11 -20.92 0.81
N PRO A 114 7.84 -20.45 -0.23
CA PRO A 114 9.28 -20.60 -0.34
C PRO A 114 10.00 -20.07 0.90
N LEU A 115 11.00 -20.84 1.37
CA LEU A 115 11.67 -20.59 2.64
C LEU A 115 13.19 -20.64 2.49
N TRP A 116 13.87 -19.73 3.21
CA TRP A 116 15.33 -19.68 3.35
C TRP A 116 15.70 -19.64 4.83
N ILE A 117 16.77 -20.35 5.20
CA ILE A 117 17.33 -20.32 6.56
C ILE A 117 18.47 -19.31 6.59
N ALA A 118 18.45 -18.41 7.57
CA ALA A 118 19.52 -17.45 7.85
C ALA A 118 20.13 -17.73 9.22
N ALA A 119 21.31 -18.34 9.27
CA ALA A 119 22.10 -18.50 10.48
C ALA A 119 22.81 -17.18 10.79
N ASN A 120 22.17 -16.36 11.63
CA ASN A 120 22.64 -15.01 11.98
C ASN A 120 23.67 -15.01 13.10
N LYS A 121 24.38 -13.90 13.26
CA LYS A 121 25.49 -13.69 14.21
C LYS A 121 26.72 -14.54 13.87
N ALA A 122 26.92 -14.79 12.58
CA ALA A 122 28.02 -15.61 12.05
C ALA A 122 29.35 -14.84 11.96
N GLU A 123 29.41 -13.54 12.38
CA GLU A 123 30.63 -12.76 12.33
C GLU A 123 31.76 -13.44 13.12
N GLY A 124 32.92 -13.58 12.47
CA GLY A 124 34.11 -14.23 13.05
C GLY A 124 34.04 -15.75 13.08
N LEU A 125 32.98 -16.39 12.56
CA LEU A 125 32.89 -17.82 12.39
C LEU A 125 33.20 -18.21 10.92
N ALA A 126 33.78 -19.37 10.70
CA ALA A 126 33.88 -19.90 9.35
C ALA A 126 32.45 -20.20 8.82
N HIS A 127 32.10 -19.66 7.66
CA HIS A 127 30.74 -19.76 7.11
C HIS A 127 30.16 -21.17 7.08
N GLY A 128 30.98 -22.16 6.70
CA GLY A 128 30.58 -23.57 6.68
C GLY A 128 30.28 -24.16 8.08
N VAL A 129 30.98 -23.70 9.11
CA VAL A 129 30.78 -24.18 10.50
C VAL A 129 29.52 -23.48 11.10
N ALA A 130 29.35 -22.20 10.86
CA ALA A 130 28.23 -21.43 11.38
C ALA A 130 26.86 -21.91 10.88
N ALA A 131 26.81 -22.50 9.69
CA ALA A 131 25.59 -23.00 9.05
C ALA A 131 25.37 -24.53 9.24
N ALA A 132 26.38 -25.27 9.63
CA ALA A 132 26.38 -26.74 9.56
C ALA A 132 25.24 -27.42 10.35
N GLU A 133 25.00 -26.99 11.59
CA GLU A 133 23.96 -27.58 12.45
C GLU A 133 22.54 -27.37 11.91
N PHE A 134 22.29 -26.26 11.20
CA PHE A 134 20.96 -25.90 10.73
C PHE A 134 20.51 -26.70 9.51
N HIS A 135 21.42 -27.50 8.88
CA HIS A 135 21.04 -28.48 7.86
C HIS A 135 20.09 -29.56 8.41
N GLU A 136 20.19 -29.89 9.72
CA GLU A 136 19.27 -30.83 10.37
C GLU A 136 17.80 -30.39 10.29
N LEU A 137 17.52 -29.10 10.11
CA LEU A 137 16.16 -28.58 9.99
C LEU A 137 15.46 -29.04 8.71
N GLY A 138 16.20 -29.48 7.67
CA GLY A 138 15.64 -30.02 6.43
C GLY A 138 14.79 -29.00 5.64
N LEU A 139 15.08 -27.72 5.76
CA LEU A 139 14.37 -26.61 5.12
C LEU A 139 15.19 -25.93 4.00
N GLY A 140 16.22 -26.61 3.48
CA GLY A 140 17.14 -26.08 2.48
C GLY A 140 18.52 -25.74 3.07
N ALA A 141 19.42 -25.21 2.23
CA ALA A 141 20.77 -24.83 2.63
C ALA A 141 20.73 -23.53 3.47
N PRO A 142 21.28 -23.55 4.72
CA PRO A 142 21.34 -22.37 5.55
C PRO A 142 22.38 -21.38 5.03
N ALA A 143 22.05 -20.09 4.99
CA ALA A 143 22.96 -18.99 4.70
C ALA A 143 23.54 -18.43 6.00
N ALA A 144 24.87 -18.41 6.14
CA ALA A 144 25.53 -17.75 7.26
C ALA A 144 25.54 -16.23 7.03
N ILE A 145 24.95 -15.47 7.96
CA ILE A 145 24.86 -14.01 7.84
C ILE A 145 25.28 -13.30 9.13
N SER A 146 25.63 -12.04 9.00
CA SER A 146 25.72 -11.10 10.11
C SER A 146 24.80 -9.91 9.85
N ALA A 147 23.61 -9.91 10.41
CA ALA A 147 22.67 -8.80 10.27
C ALA A 147 23.21 -7.48 10.84
N ALA A 148 24.05 -7.54 11.88
CA ALA A 148 24.69 -6.39 12.48
C ALA A 148 25.73 -5.73 11.56
N HIS A 149 26.55 -6.54 10.88
CA HIS A 149 27.64 -6.07 10.01
C HIS A 149 27.25 -6.03 8.53
N GLY A 150 26.23 -6.80 8.12
CA GLY A 150 25.73 -6.85 6.74
C GLY A 150 26.37 -7.94 5.89
N GLU A 151 27.22 -8.78 6.48
CA GLU A 151 27.89 -9.89 5.80
C GLU A 151 26.86 -10.97 5.42
N GLY A 152 26.91 -11.49 4.19
CA GLY A 152 26.03 -12.54 3.68
C GLY A 152 24.57 -12.12 3.45
N VAL A 153 24.17 -10.90 3.88
CA VAL A 153 22.76 -10.44 3.77
C VAL A 153 22.38 -10.13 2.32
N GLY A 154 23.32 -9.63 1.52
CA GLY A 154 23.10 -9.36 0.10
C GLY A 154 22.82 -10.63 -0.68
N GLU A 155 23.69 -11.63 -0.53
CA GLU A 155 23.60 -12.94 -1.19
C GLU A 155 22.33 -13.70 -0.80
N LEU A 156 21.95 -13.67 0.49
CA LEU A 156 20.68 -14.23 0.95
C LEU A 156 19.49 -13.56 0.24
N LEU A 157 19.49 -12.24 0.19
CA LEU A 157 18.38 -11.50 -0.42
C LEU A 157 18.33 -11.67 -1.93
N GLU A 158 19.48 -11.78 -2.60
CA GLU A 158 19.56 -12.12 -4.03
C GLU A 158 18.93 -13.49 -4.28
N ALA A 159 19.31 -14.51 -3.52
CA ALA A 159 18.74 -15.85 -3.62
C ALA A 159 17.21 -15.87 -3.37
N VAL A 160 16.72 -15.04 -2.46
CA VAL A 160 15.27 -14.88 -2.25
C VAL A 160 14.62 -14.24 -3.45
N LEU A 161 15.20 -13.14 -3.97
CA LEU A 161 14.60 -12.34 -5.04
C LEU A 161 14.74 -12.99 -6.43
N GLU A 162 15.71 -13.86 -6.67
CA GLU A 162 15.84 -14.63 -7.92
C GLU A 162 14.59 -15.45 -8.26
N ARG A 163 13.85 -15.87 -7.24
CA ARG A 163 12.62 -16.64 -7.44
C ARG A 163 11.44 -15.78 -7.94
N PHE A 164 11.59 -14.47 -7.90
CA PHE A 164 10.58 -13.53 -8.36
C PHE A 164 11.07 -12.84 -9.64
N PRO A 165 10.26 -12.78 -10.72
CA PRO A 165 10.67 -12.15 -11.96
C PRO A 165 10.98 -10.67 -11.75
N GLU A 166 12.02 -10.18 -12.42
CA GLU A 166 12.31 -8.75 -12.47
C GLU A 166 11.13 -8.01 -13.11
N GLN A 167 10.58 -7.05 -12.38
CA GLN A 167 9.70 -6.09 -13.02
C GLN A 167 10.57 -5.19 -13.88
N ALA A 168 10.54 -5.40 -15.19
CA ALA A 168 11.20 -4.51 -16.12
C ALA A 168 10.75 -3.06 -15.83
N GLU A 169 11.70 -2.14 -15.63
CA GLU A 169 11.40 -0.70 -15.40
C GLU A 169 10.57 -0.10 -16.55
N GLY A 170 10.52 -0.76 -17.71
CA GLY A 170 9.62 -0.47 -18.82
C GLY A 170 8.13 -0.73 -18.55
N ALA A 171 7.76 -1.54 -17.54
CA ALA A 171 6.35 -1.78 -17.22
C ALA A 171 5.66 -0.53 -16.64
N ALA A 172 6.40 0.36 -15.96
CA ALA A 172 5.87 1.64 -15.50
C ALA A 172 5.60 2.62 -16.67
N GLN A 173 6.34 2.50 -17.77
CA GLN A 173 6.13 3.31 -18.98
C GLN A 173 5.10 2.67 -19.92
N ALA A 174 5.02 1.34 -19.99
CA ALA A 174 3.96 0.63 -20.72
C ALA A 174 2.56 0.80 -20.08
N GLN A 175 2.50 1.06 -18.77
CA GLN A 175 1.25 1.42 -18.07
C GLN A 175 0.66 2.78 -18.49
N ALA A 176 1.42 3.62 -19.20
CA ALA A 176 0.94 4.90 -19.74
C ALA A 176 0.04 4.76 -20.99
N GLU A 177 -0.03 3.57 -21.59
CA GLU A 177 -0.86 3.32 -22.78
C GLU A 177 -2.24 2.68 -22.49
N ASP A 178 -2.47 2.19 -21.27
CA ASP A 178 -3.76 1.65 -20.86
C ASP A 178 -4.78 2.79 -20.64
N LYS A 179 -5.57 3.06 -21.65
CA LYS A 179 -6.56 4.16 -21.69
C LYS A 179 -7.80 3.91 -20.81
N HIS A 180 -7.78 2.94 -19.91
CA HIS A 180 -8.91 2.59 -19.05
C HIS A 180 -8.53 2.54 -17.56
N PRO A 181 -9.49 2.74 -16.63
CA PRO A 181 -9.22 2.77 -15.20
C PRO A 181 -8.75 1.42 -14.66
N ARG A 182 -7.62 1.42 -13.94
CA ARG A 182 -7.19 0.31 -13.07
C ARG A 182 -7.75 0.57 -11.68
N VAL A 183 -8.62 -0.32 -11.20
CA VAL A 183 -9.45 -0.11 -10.01
C VAL A 183 -9.10 -1.11 -8.92
N ALA A 184 -8.75 -0.64 -7.73
CA ALA A 184 -8.63 -1.45 -6.51
C ALA A 184 -9.91 -1.37 -5.68
N ILE A 185 -10.38 -2.50 -5.14
CA ILE A 185 -11.48 -2.54 -4.16
C ILE A 185 -10.90 -2.82 -2.79
N VAL A 186 -10.93 -1.84 -1.91
CA VAL A 186 -10.27 -1.87 -0.59
C VAL A 186 -11.27 -1.59 0.54
N GLY A 187 -10.94 -2.03 1.75
CA GLY A 187 -11.77 -1.87 2.94
C GLY A 187 -11.60 -3.05 3.89
N ARG A 188 -12.19 -2.98 5.07
CA ARG A 188 -12.12 -4.02 6.11
C ARG A 188 -12.69 -5.38 5.64
N PRO A 189 -12.40 -6.48 6.35
CA PRO A 189 -13.12 -7.74 6.17
C PRO A 189 -14.65 -7.53 6.32
N ASN A 190 -15.43 -8.36 5.64
CA ASN A 190 -16.90 -8.44 5.75
C ASN A 190 -17.70 -7.18 5.35
N VAL A 191 -17.07 -6.08 4.85
CA VAL A 191 -17.79 -4.91 4.33
C VAL A 191 -18.46 -5.18 2.97
N GLY A 192 -18.18 -6.35 2.34
CA GLY A 192 -18.82 -6.80 1.11
C GLY A 192 -17.99 -6.54 -0.16
N LYS A 193 -16.65 -6.48 -0.06
CA LYS A 193 -15.75 -6.32 -1.22
C LYS A 193 -15.95 -7.40 -2.28
N SER A 194 -15.97 -8.67 -1.88
CA SER A 194 -16.17 -9.82 -2.79
C SER A 194 -17.56 -9.78 -3.45
N THR A 195 -18.58 -9.35 -2.70
CA THR A 195 -19.93 -9.17 -3.25
C THR A 195 -19.95 -8.03 -4.27
N LEU A 196 -19.28 -6.91 -3.97
CA LEU A 196 -19.18 -5.78 -4.89
C LEU A 196 -18.42 -6.17 -6.15
N LEU A 197 -17.28 -6.87 -6.02
CA LEU A 197 -16.51 -7.39 -7.14
C LEU A 197 -17.41 -8.24 -8.06
N ASN A 198 -18.10 -9.25 -7.50
CA ASN A 198 -18.99 -10.12 -8.26
C ASN A 198 -20.13 -9.34 -8.93
N ALA A 199 -20.69 -8.33 -8.26
CA ALA A 199 -21.74 -7.48 -8.82
C ALA A 199 -21.25 -6.52 -9.92
N LEU A 200 -19.97 -6.12 -9.90
CA LEU A 200 -19.35 -5.30 -10.94
C LEU A 200 -19.00 -6.12 -12.18
N VAL A 201 -18.40 -7.31 -11.99
CA VAL A 201 -17.95 -8.18 -13.09
C VAL A 201 -19.15 -8.86 -13.76
N GLY A 202 -20.22 -9.21 -13.01
CA GLY A 202 -21.41 -9.87 -13.50
C GLY A 202 -21.14 -11.29 -14.05
N GLU A 203 -22.18 -11.95 -14.54
CA GLU A 203 -22.05 -13.25 -15.25
C GLU A 203 -21.59 -13.10 -16.70
N GLN A 204 -21.49 -11.89 -17.24
CA GLN A 204 -21.20 -11.64 -18.64
C GLN A 204 -19.82 -10.99 -18.85
N ARG A 205 -18.94 -11.80 -19.47
CA ARG A 205 -17.68 -11.46 -20.14
C ARG A 205 -16.51 -11.03 -19.26
N VAL A 206 -15.93 -12.01 -18.56
CA VAL A 206 -14.48 -12.05 -18.36
C VAL A 206 -13.88 -12.26 -19.76
N ILE A 207 -13.19 -11.26 -20.31
CA ILE A 207 -12.36 -11.46 -21.50
C ILE A 207 -11.18 -12.31 -21.02
N ALA A 208 -11.31 -13.63 -21.16
CA ALA A 208 -10.24 -14.57 -20.85
C ALA A 208 -9.16 -14.45 -21.93
N HIS A 209 -8.19 -13.60 -21.70
CA HIS A 209 -6.88 -13.71 -22.31
C HIS A 209 -5.88 -14.09 -21.20
N GLY A 210 -5.61 -15.36 -21.07
CA GLY A 210 -4.62 -15.89 -20.13
C GLY A 210 -4.44 -17.38 -20.38
N GLU A 211 -3.27 -17.76 -20.90
CA GLU A 211 -2.85 -19.15 -20.97
C GLU A 211 -2.83 -19.76 -19.55
N PRO A 212 -3.28 -21.01 -19.37
CA PRO A 212 -3.24 -21.69 -18.08
C PRO A 212 -1.79 -22.03 -17.78
N GLY A 213 -1.16 -21.37 -16.78
CA GLY A 213 0.19 -21.76 -16.38
C GLY A 213 0.94 -20.91 -15.37
N THR A 214 0.49 -19.69 -15.02
CA THR A 214 1.21 -18.83 -14.08
C THR A 214 0.35 -18.47 -12.86
N THR A 215 0.32 -19.36 -11.90
CA THR A 215 -0.60 -19.36 -10.74
C THR A 215 -0.07 -18.58 -9.52
N ARG A 216 0.57 -17.41 -9.65
CA ARG A 216 0.93 -16.59 -8.47
C ARG A 216 0.97 -15.08 -8.71
N ASP A 217 0.72 -14.60 -9.92
CA ASP A 217 0.70 -13.16 -10.21
C ASP A 217 -0.63 -12.53 -9.81
N ALA A 218 -0.58 -11.27 -9.41
CA ALA A 218 -1.75 -10.46 -9.08
C ALA A 218 -2.78 -10.58 -10.20
N ILE A 219 -3.91 -11.24 -9.92
CA ILE A 219 -4.91 -11.51 -10.95
C ILE A 219 -5.58 -10.19 -11.29
N GLU A 220 -5.18 -9.61 -12.41
CA GLU A 220 -5.86 -8.51 -13.04
C GLU A 220 -7.11 -9.08 -13.76
N VAL A 221 -8.27 -8.51 -13.47
CA VAL A 221 -9.52 -8.94 -14.08
C VAL A 221 -10.05 -7.82 -14.94
N PRO A 222 -9.83 -7.89 -16.27
CA PRO A 222 -10.48 -6.98 -17.18
C PRO A 222 -11.97 -7.26 -17.24
N PHE A 223 -12.78 -6.22 -17.19
CA PHE A 223 -14.22 -6.30 -17.37
C PHE A 223 -14.74 -5.10 -18.16
N GLU A 224 -15.91 -5.26 -18.76
CA GLU A 224 -16.59 -4.21 -19.49
C GLU A 224 -17.98 -3.96 -18.89
N ARG A 225 -18.33 -2.69 -18.65
CA ARG A 225 -19.66 -2.31 -18.19
C ARG A 225 -20.07 -0.97 -18.77
N GLY A 226 -21.27 -0.91 -19.33
CA GLY A 226 -21.77 0.30 -19.97
C GLY A 226 -20.91 0.79 -21.14
N GLY A 227 -20.32 -0.12 -21.92
CA GLY A 227 -19.45 0.19 -23.06
C GLY A 227 -18.08 0.75 -22.68
N ARG A 228 -17.67 0.64 -21.40
CA ARG A 228 -16.36 1.07 -20.91
C ARG A 228 -15.58 -0.08 -20.30
N ARG A 229 -14.27 -0.10 -20.58
CA ARG A 229 -13.34 -1.09 -20.06
C ARG A 229 -12.75 -0.65 -18.73
N TYR A 230 -12.52 -1.61 -17.86
CA TYR A 230 -11.89 -1.45 -16.54
C TYR A 230 -11.00 -2.65 -16.28
N THR A 231 -9.96 -2.47 -15.47
CA THR A 231 -9.17 -3.57 -14.92
C THR A 231 -9.24 -3.54 -13.41
N LEU A 232 -9.79 -4.60 -12.79
CA LEU A 232 -9.69 -4.79 -11.35
C LEU A 232 -8.32 -5.36 -11.02
N VAL A 233 -7.63 -4.73 -10.08
CA VAL A 233 -6.30 -5.15 -9.62
C VAL A 233 -6.41 -5.89 -8.29
N ASP A 234 -5.53 -6.88 -8.09
CA ASP A 234 -5.44 -7.72 -6.88
C ASP A 234 -6.76 -8.40 -6.47
N THR A 235 -7.34 -9.14 -7.41
CA THR A 235 -8.54 -9.94 -7.14
C THR A 235 -8.24 -11.30 -6.50
N ALA A 236 -6.96 -11.67 -6.32
CA ALA A 236 -6.53 -12.99 -5.82
C ALA A 236 -7.07 -13.28 -4.41
N GLY A 237 -7.08 -12.28 -3.54
CA GLY A 237 -7.69 -12.39 -2.20
C GLY A 237 -9.22 -12.53 -2.20
N LEU A 238 -9.87 -12.16 -3.30
CA LEU A 238 -11.33 -12.13 -3.42
C LEU A 238 -11.90 -13.35 -4.16
N ARG A 239 -11.06 -14.12 -4.91
CA ARG A 239 -11.50 -15.21 -5.80
C ARG A 239 -11.29 -16.63 -5.29
N ARG A 240 -10.57 -16.87 -4.20
CA ARG A 240 -10.36 -18.24 -3.69
C ARG A 240 -11.68 -18.87 -3.22
N ARG A 241 -12.43 -19.44 -4.17
CA ARG A 241 -13.53 -20.38 -3.91
C ARG A 241 -12.90 -21.75 -3.63
N GLY A 242 -12.95 -22.22 -2.38
CA GLY A 242 -12.59 -23.63 -2.11
C GLY A 242 -12.06 -23.99 -0.74
N LYS A 243 -11.73 -23.04 0.12
CA LYS A 243 -11.45 -23.30 1.55
C LYS A 243 -12.44 -22.52 2.41
N SER A 244 -12.78 -23.05 3.58
CA SER A 244 -13.85 -22.58 4.46
C SER A 244 -13.97 -21.03 4.51
N ARG A 245 -15.21 -20.53 4.50
CA ARG A 245 -15.56 -19.10 4.43
C ARG A 245 -14.84 -18.21 5.46
N GLU A 246 -14.36 -18.79 6.55
CA GLU A 246 -13.68 -18.09 7.66
C GLU A 246 -12.17 -17.90 7.45
N GLU A 247 -11.51 -18.72 6.61
CA GLU A 247 -10.06 -18.62 6.34
C GLU A 247 -9.70 -17.65 5.19
N VAL A 248 -10.65 -17.28 4.34
CA VAL A 248 -10.39 -16.61 3.05
C VAL A 248 -10.45 -15.08 3.14
N GLU A 249 -11.09 -14.50 4.16
CA GLU A 249 -11.20 -13.04 4.31
C GLU A 249 -10.28 -12.44 5.38
N ARG A 250 -9.14 -13.06 5.64
CA ARG A 250 -8.15 -12.42 6.52
C ARG A 250 -7.62 -11.17 5.80
N PHE A 251 -7.80 -10.03 6.46
CA PHE A 251 -7.36 -8.73 5.96
C PHE A 251 -5.84 -8.69 5.87
N SER A 252 -5.30 -8.74 4.65
CA SER A 252 -3.89 -8.48 4.40
C SER A 252 -3.71 -7.00 4.13
N ILE A 253 -3.13 -6.29 5.07
CA ILE A 253 -2.80 -4.88 4.93
C ILE A 253 -1.85 -4.71 3.74
N VAL A 254 -0.83 -5.55 3.63
CA VAL A 254 0.18 -5.45 2.58
C VAL A 254 -0.45 -5.63 1.19
N LYS A 255 -1.34 -6.61 1.02
CA LYS A 255 -2.07 -6.79 -0.25
C LYS A 255 -2.97 -5.60 -0.57
N THR A 256 -3.63 -5.03 0.45
CA THR A 256 -4.42 -3.80 0.27
C THR A 256 -3.54 -2.64 -0.19
N LEU A 257 -2.35 -2.47 0.41
CA LEU A 257 -1.40 -1.44 0.04
C LEU A 257 -0.88 -1.65 -1.39
N GLN A 258 -0.55 -2.88 -1.77
CA GLN A 258 -0.13 -3.24 -3.13
C GLN A 258 -1.23 -2.99 -4.17
N ALA A 259 -2.48 -3.35 -3.85
CA ALA A 259 -3.63 -3.07 -4.71
C ALA A 259 -3.79 -1.57 -4.95
N ILE A 260 -3.68 -0.74 -3.89
CA ILE A 260 -3.72 0.71 -4.01
C ILE A 260 -2.58 1.21 -4.90
N GLU A 261 -1.35 0.74 -4.71
CA GLU A 261 -0.19 1.17 -5.50
C GLU A 261 -0.29 0.82 -6.99
N SER A 262 -0.86 -0.34 -7.31
CA SER A 262 -1.02 -0.80 -8.70
C SER A 262 -2.26 -0.23 -9.39
N SER A 263 -3.11 0.52 -8.69
CA SER A 263 -4.34 1.11 -9.23
C SER A 263 -4.19 2.58 -9.61
N ASN A 264 -5.14 3.09 -10.40
CA ASN A 264 -5.34 4.52 -10.62
C ASN A 264 -6.42 5.06 -9.67
N VAL A 265 -7.46 4.27 -9.43
CA VAL A 265 -8.61 4.61 -8.60
C VAL A 265 -8.85 3.52 -7.58
N ALA A 266 -8.96 3.89 -6.31
CA ALA A 266 -9.36 3.00 -5.23
C ALA A 266 -10.84 3.20 -4.90
N ILE A 267 -11.62 2.11 -4.82
CA ILE A 267 -12.95 2.12 -4.25
C ILE A 267 -12.83 1.71 -2.79
N LEU A 268 -13.00 2.68 -1.88
CA LEU A 268 -13.02 2.43 -0.44
C LEU A 268 -14.41 1.97 -0.03
N VAL A 269 -14.54 0.69 0.35
CA VAL A 269 -15.82 0.08 0.74
C VAL A 269 -15.98 0.15 2.25
N LEU A 270 -17.10 0.76 2.69
CA LEU A 270 -17.49 0.91 4.08
C LEU A 270 -18.80 0.16 4.34
N ASP A 271 -19.02 -0.28 5.56
CA ASP A 271 -20.27 -0.90 5.99
C ASP A 271 -21.22 0.15 6.58
N ALA A 272 -22.42 0.29 6.03
CA ALA A 272 -23.40 1.28 6.49
C ALA A 272 -23.89 1.03 7.94
N ALA A 273 -23.90 -0.23 8.39
CA ALA A 273 -24.35 -0.60 9.72
C ALA A 273 -23.27 -0.38 10.78
N GLU A 274 -22.01 -0.67 10.45
CA GLU A 274 -20.88 -0.56 11.38
C GLU A 274 -20.32 0.86 11.47
N GLY A 275 -20.51 1.68 10.44
CA GLY A 275 -19.93 3.04 10.37
C GLY A 275 -18.47 3.04 9.92
N VAL A 276 -17.80 4.19 10.12
CA VAL A 276 -16.37 4.38 9.77
C VAL A 276 -15.51 4.05 10.99
N SER A 277 -14.65 3.03 10.87
CA SER A 277 -13.68 2.67 11.90
C SER A 277 -12.35 3.42 11.72
N GLU A 278 -11.46 3.31 12.72
CA GLU A 278 -10.08 3.82 12.62
C GLU A 278 -9.31 3.13 11.49
N GLN A 279 -9.52 1.83 11.29
CA GLN A 279 -8.90 1.07 10.22
C GLN A 279 -9.33 1.58 8.83
N ASP A 280 -10.60 1.95 8.65
CA ASP A 280 -11.07 2.56 7.41
C ASP A 280 -10.42 3.92 7.17
N ALA A 281 -10.27 4.73 8.24
CA ALA A 281 -9.59 6.03 8.16
C ALA A 281 -8.09 5.88 7.80
N HIS A 282 -7.41 4.84 8.30
CA HIS A 282 -6.02 4.54 7.93
C HIS A 282 -5.88 4.13 6.46
N VAL A 283 -6.75 3.24 5.96
CA VAL A 283 -6.77 2.87 4.54
C VAL A 283 -7.03 4.10 3.67
N ALA A 284 -7.96 4.97 4.09
CA ALA A 284 -8.27 6.24 3.43
C ALA A 284 -7.04 7.18 3.39
N GLY A 285 -6.32 7.31 4.52
CA GLY A 285 -5.07 8.07 4.61
C GLY A 285 -4.01 7.54 3.66
N TYR A 286 -3.84 6.23 3.61
CA TYR A 286 -2.87 5.61 2.72
C TYR A 286 -3.17 5.83 1.22
N ILE A 287 -4.45 5.76 0.82
CA ILE A 287 -4.86 6.09 -0.56
C ILE A 287 -4.41 7.51 -0.92
N LEU A 288 -4.63 8.46 0.01
CA LEU A 288 -4.24 9.85 -0.16
C LEU A 288 -2.72 10.03 -0.26
N GLU A 289 -1.95 9.40 0.62
CA GLU A 289 -0.47 9.46 0.62
C GLU A 289 0.13 8.91 -0.68
N ARG A 290 -0.42 7.80 -1.19
CA ARG A 290 0.00 7.24 -2.49
C ARG A 290 -0.51 8.04 -3.69
N GLY A 291 -1.31 9.08 -3.45
CA GLY A 291 -1.80 9.95 -4.49
C GLY A 291 -2.81 9.29 -5.42
N ARG A 292 -3.50 8.23 -4.96
CA ARG A 292 -4.49 7.54 -5.79
C ARG A 292 -5.84 8.23 -5.71
N SER A 293 -6.55 8.25 -6.83
CA SER A 293 -7.94 8.71 -6.85
C SER A 293 -8.81 7.79 -5.99
N VAL A 294 -9.86 8.34 -5.40
CA VAL A 294 -10.71 7.60 -4.47
C VAL A 294 -12.18 7.88 -4.70
N VAL A 295 -12.97 6.80 -4.63
CA VAL A 295 -14.43 6.85 -4.59
C VAL A 295 -14.88 6.03 -3.38
N ILE A 296 -15.80 6.58 -2.59
CA ILE A 296 -16.28 5.93 -1.36
C ILE A 296 -17.56 5.17 -1.67
N ALA A 297 -17.60 3.87 -1.33
CA ALA A 297 -18.77 3.01 -1.48
C ALA A 297 -19.29 2.61 -0.10
N VAL A 298 -20.35 3.23 0.38
CA VAL A 298 -21.06 2.86 1.61
C VAL A 298 -22.03 1.73 1.26
N ASN A 299 -21.58 0.50 1.51
CA ASN A 299 -22.29 -0.72 1.15
C ASN A 299 -23.28 -1.19 2.22
N LYS A 300 -24.11 -2.17 1.91
CA LYS A 300 -25.18 -2.72 2.75
C LYS A 300 -26.24 -1.67 3.12
N TRP A 301 -26.42 -0.67 2.26
CA TRP A 301 -27.38 0.41 2.50
C TRP A 301 -28.83 -0.05 2.63
N ASP A 302 -29.15 -1.18 1.98
CA ASP A 302 -30.46 -1.84 2.07
C ASP A 302 -30.77 -2.40 3.46
N ALA A 303 -29.73 -2.83 4.20
CA ALA A 303 -29.87 -3.41 5.54
C ALA A 303 -29.72 -2.36 6.66
N ALA A 304 -29.23 -1.17 6.37
CA ALA A 304 -28.98 -0.13 7.37
C ALA A 304 -30.28 0.59 7.80
N GLY A 305 -30.54 0.65 9.10
CA GLY A 305 -31.63 1.44 9.68
C GLY A 305 -31.39 2.95 9.59
N LYS A 306 -32.40 3.76 9.89
CA LYS A 306 -32.35 5.22 9.78
C LYS A 306 -31.22 5.83 10.61
N GLU A 307 -31.05 5.40 11.85
CA GLU A 307 -29.99 5.89 12.75
C GLU A 307 -28.58 5.59 12.22
N ALA A 308 -28.34 4.36 11.73
CA ALA A 308 -27.07 3.95 11.15
C ALA A 308 -26.74 4.80 9.91
N ARG A 309 -27.74 5.10 9.09
CA ARG A 309 -27.58 5.95 7.90
C ARG A 309 -27.18 7.39 8.25
N GLU A 310 -27.77 7.98 9.27
CA GLU A 310 -27.39 9.34 9.69
C GLU A 310 -26.04 9.34 10.40
N ARG A 311 -25.75 8.32 11.23
CA ARG A 311 -24.46 8.17 11.88
C ARG A 311 -23.32 8.11 10.86
N ILE A 312 -23.40 7.24 9.84
CA ILE A 312 -22.31 7.09 8.88
C ILE A 312 -22.12 8.35 8.04
N LYS A 313 -23.17 9.08 7.70
CA LYS A 313 -23.04 10.39 7.01
C LYS A 313 -22.28 11.41 7.86
N ALA A 314 -22.50 11.45 9.17
CA ALA A 314 -21.76 12.30 10.08
C ALA A 314 -20.29 11.83 10.20
N GLU A 315 -20.06 10.53 10.35
CA GLU A 315 -18.73 9.95 10.47
C GLU A 315 -17.87 10.16 9.22
N LEU A 316 -18.42 10.08 8.03
CA LEU A 316 -17.73 10.43 6.79
C LEU A 316 -17.16 11.85 6.82
N ARG A 317 -17.88 12.80 7.39
CA ARG A 317 -17.45 14.21 7.46
C ARG A 317 -16.32 14.44 8.45
N TRP A 318 -16.33 13.77 9.61
CA TRP A 318 -15.36 14.07 10.64
C TRP A 318 -14.21 13.05 10.73
N LYS A 319 -14.41 11.77 10.43
CA LYS A 319 -13.34 10.75 10.46
C LYS A 319 -12.48 10.72 9.18
N ILE A 320 -13.12 10.91 8.01
CA ILE A 320 -12.44 10.92 6.71
C ILE A 320 -12.71 12.18 5.91
N GLY A 321 -13.00 13.30 6.58
CA GLY A 321 -13.23 14.60 5.97
C GLY A 321 -12.06 15.16 5.14
N PHE A 322 -10.85 14.63 5.33
CA PHE A 322 -9.70 14.91 4.48
C PHE A 322 -9.85 14.37 3.05
N LEU A 323 -10.78 13.42 2.81
CA LEU A 323 -11.21 12.97 1.49
C LEU A 323 -12.45 13.72 0.97
N SER A 324 -12.70 14.96 1.39
CA SER A 324 -13.85 15.76 0.99
C SER A 324 -14.00 15.97 -0.52
N PHE A 325 -12.93 15.75 -1.28
CA PHE A 325 -12.92 15.77 -2.74
C PHE A 325 -13.47 14.50 -3.38
N ALA A 326 -13.63 13.40 -2.61
CA ALA A 326 -14.13 12.13 -3.07
C ALA A 326 -15.65 12.05 -2.95
N GLU A 327 -16.31 11.50 -3.98
CA GLU A 327 -17.74 11.24 -3.91
C GLU A 327 -18.05 9.99 -3.10
N ALA A 328 -19.09 10.06 -2.27
CA ALA A 328 -19.61 8.94 -1.50
C ALA A 328 -20.93 8.43 -2.10
N HIS A 329 -20.96 7.14 -2.43
CA HIS A 329 -22.12 6.44 -2.98
C HIS A 329 -22.70 5.46 -1.98
N PHE A 330 -24.00 5.55 -1.75
CA PHE A 330 -24.74 4.61 -0.90
C PHE A 330 -25.29 3.48 -1.75
N ILE A 331 -24.70 2.29 -1.60
CA ILE A 331 -24.92 1.16 -2.49
C ILE A 331 -25.44 -0.10 -1.75
N SER A 332 -26.06 -0.98 -2.51
CA SER A 332 -26.25 -2.38 -2.12
C SER A 332 -25.59 -3.27 -3.18
N ALA A 333 -24.41 -3.77 -2.87
CA ALA A 333 -23.72 -4.71 -3.76
C ALA A 333 -24.53 -5.98 -3.99
N ARG A 334 -25.27 -6.45 -2.96
CA ARG A 334 -26.13 -7.63 -3.06
C ARG A 334 -27.30 -7.45 -4.03
N GLN A 335 -27.89 -6.25 -4.06
CA GLN A 335 -29.03 -5.94 -4.94
C GLN A 335 -28.62 -5.29 -6.26
N GLY A 336 -27.32 -4.99 -6.46
CA GLY A 336 -26.83 -4.28 -7.64
C GLY A 336 -27.20 -2.80 -7.69
N LYS A 337 -27.75 -2.22 -6.61
CA LYS A 337 -28.20 -0.83 -6.57
C LYS A 337 -27.03 0.14 -6.35
N GLY A 338 -27.04 1.28 -7.07
CA GLY A 338 -26.04 2.35 -6.95
C GLY A 338 -24.73 2.10 -7.72
N LEU A 339 -24.53 0.92 -8.34
CA LEU A 339 -23.28 0.56 -9.01
C LEU A 339 -22.97 1.40 -10.24
N GLY A 340 -24.00 1.82 -10.99
CA GLY A 340 -23.83 2.68 -12.16
C GLY A 340 -23.28 4.07 -11.80
N ALA A 341 -23.81 4.69 -10.72
CA ALA A 341 -23.31 5.95 -10.19
C ALA A 341 -21.88 5.82 -9.66
N LEU A 342 -21.58 4.73 -8.92
CA LEU A 342 -20.24 4.42 -8.44
C LEU A 342 -19.22 4.38 -9.57
N LEU A 343 -19.50 3.64 -10.66
CA LEU A 343 -18.62 3.54 -11.82
C LEU A 343 -18.51 4.85 -12.60
N LYS A 344 -19.56 5.68 -12.62
CA LYS A 344 -19.49 7.01 -13.21
C LYS A 344 -18.45 7.86 -12.46
N SER A 345 -18.48 7.86 -11.13
CA SER A 345 -17.49 8.58 -10.31
C SER A 345 -16.08 8.00 -10.42
N VAL A 346 -15.92 6.67 -10.59
CA VAL A 346 -14.62 6.06 -10.92
C VAL A 346 -14.07 6.65 -12.23
N ASN A 347 -14.90 6.80 -13.27
CA ASN A 347 -14.46 7.39 -14.53
C ASN A 347 -14.11 8.88 -14.38
N THR A 348 -14.91 9.64 -13.62
CA THR A 348 -14.64 11.05 -13.35
C THR A 348 -13.33 11.23 -12.60
N ALA A 349 -13.08 10.43 -11.56
CA ALA A 349 -11.87 10.45 -10.77
C ALA A 349 -10.62 10.05 -11.59
N TYR A 350 -10.75 9.04 -12.45
CA TYR A 350 -9.70 8.65 -13.38
C TYR A 350 -9.39 9.75 -14.40
N ALA A 351 -10.41 10.35 -15.02
CA ALA A 351 -10.24 11.44 -15.97
C ALA A 351 -9.57 12.65 -15.32
N ALA A 352 -9.96 12.99 -14.08
CA ALA A 352 -9.36 14.07 -13.31
C ALA A 352 -7.87 13.76 -12.98
N ALA A 353 -7.54 12.52 -12.62
CA ALA A 353 -6.16 12.09 -12.33
C ALA A 353 -5.24 12.19 -13.56
N MET A 354 -5.78 11.90 -14.74
CA MET A 354 -5.05 11.91 -16.01
C MET A 354 -5.17 13.25 -16.77
N ALA A 355 -5.84 14.24 -16.17
CA ALA A 355 -6.09 15.53 -16.82
C ALA A 355 -4.78 16.23 -17.23
N LYS A 356 -4.75 16.73 -18.45
CA LYS A 356 -3.69 17.62 -18.93
C LYS A 356 -4.07 19.05 -18.61
N LEU A 357 -3.27 19.72 -17.79
CA LEU A 357 -3.50 21.07 -17.30
C LEU A 357 -2.57 22.06 -18.03
N PRO A 358 -3.10 22.85 -19.00
CA PRO A 358 -2.25 23.75 -19.79
C PRO A 358 -1.61 24.84 -18.92
N THR A 359 -0.30 25.06 -19.07
CA THR A 359 0.48 26.06 -18.32
C THR A 359 -0.13 27.47 -18.33
N PRO A 360 -0.64 28.01 -19.45
CA PRO A 360 -1.27 29.33 -19.44
C PRO A 360 -2.53 29.39 -18.59
N ARG A 361 -3.32 28.32 -18.56
CA ARG A 361 -4.54 28.23 -17.74
C ARG A 361 -4.21 28.10 -16.25
N LEU A 362 -3.20 27.27 -15.91
CA LEU A 362 -2.69 27.13 -14.55
C LEU A 362 -2.14 28.45 -14.00
N THR A 363 -1.34 29.17 -14.81
CA THR A 363 -0.76 30.45 -14.38
C THR A 363 -1.86 31.51 -14.17
N ARG A 364 -2.86 31.59 -15.04
CA ARG A 364 -4.01 32.50 -14.86
C ARG A 364 -4.79 32.16 -13.59
N ALA A 365 -5.07 30.86 -13.33
CA ALA A 365 -5.74 30.43 -12.13
C ALA A 365 -4.94 30.76 -10.86
N LEU A 366 -3.61 30.61 -10.89
CA LEU A 366 -2.72 31.01 -9.81
C LEU A 366 -2.80 32.52 -9.52
N ILE A 367 -2.72 33.35 -10.56
CA ILE A 367 -2.79 34.81 -10.42
C ILE A 367 -4.13 35.20 -9.79
N ALA A 368 -5.26 34.67 -10.29
CA ALA A 368 -6.57 34.91 -9.74
C ALA A 368 -6.71 34.46 -8.27
N ALA A 369 -6.10 33.34 -7.89
CA ALA A 369 -6.04 32.90 -6.51
C ALA A 369 -5.29 33.89 -5.60
N VAL A 370 -4.14 34.37 -6.07
CA VAL A 370 -3.31 35.35 -5.33
C VAL A 370 -3.98 36.71 -5.21
N GLU A 371 -4.69 37.16 -6.24
CA GLU A 371 -5.49 38.40 -6.23
C GLU A 371 -6.64 38.31 -5.24
N ARG A 372 -7.36 37.18 -5.22
CA ARG A 372 -8.48 36.96 -4.28
C ARG A 372 -7.99 36.86 -2.83
N GLN A 373 -6.92 36.14 -2.61
CA GLN A 373 -6.32 35.98 -1.28
C GLN A 373 -4.79 35.92 -1.40
N SER A 374 -4.16 37.04 -1.07
CA SER A 374 -2.68 37.12 -1.09
C SER A 374 -2.07 36.27 0.02
N PRO A 375 -0.90 35.61 -0.24
CA PRO A 375 -0.22 34.84 0.77
C PRO A 375 0.16 35.71 1.99
N PRO A 376 0.04 35.17 3.22
CA PRO A 376 0.34 35.91 4.44
C PRO A 376 1.83 36.28 4.48
N ARG A 377 2.14 37.44 5.11
CA ARG A 377 3.53 37.85 5.38
C ARG A 377 4.11 37.01 6.52
N LYS A 378 5.38 36.68 6.39
CA LYS A 378 6.17 36.11 7.51
C LYS A 378 7.38 37.02 7.75
N GLY A 379 7.32 37.82 8.81
CA GLY A 379 8.26 38.90 9.04
C GLY A 379 8.20 39.96 7.92
N TYR A 380 9.34 40.39 7.42
CA TYR A 380 9.44 41.37 6.33
C TYR A 380 9.21 40.80 4.94
N SER A 381 9.12 39.47 4.77
CA SER A 381 8.96 38.83 3.49
C SER A 381 7.55 38.39 3.21
N ARG A 382 7.06 38.69 1.98
CA ARG A 382 5.82 38.13 1.46
C ARG A 382 6.16 37.18 0.30
N PRO A 383 5.69 35.92 0.33
CA PRO A 383 5.87 35.00 -0.80
C PRO A 383 5.28 35.60 -2.07
N LYS A 384 6.03 35.50 -3.18
CA LYS A 384 5.57 35.94 -4.50
C LYS A 384 5.49 34.72 -5.41
N LEU A 385 4.26 34.25 -5.67
CA LEU A 385 3.96 33.18 -6.61
C LEU A 385 3.85 33.80 -8.01
N ARG A 386 4.63 33.30 -8.99
CA ARG A 386 4.74 33.94 -10.30
C ARG A 386 4.02 33.19 -11.41
N TYR A 387 4.29 31.89 -11.54
CA TYR A 387 3.68 31.04 -12.55
C TYR A 387 3.57 29.60 -12.05
N ALA A 388 2.68 28.85 -12.70
CA ALA A 388 2.45 27.45 -12.40
C ALA A 388 2.43 26.60 -13.68
N HIS A 389 2.95 25.37 -13.60
CA HIS A 389 2.84 24.38 -14.66
C HIS A 389 2.56 23.01 -14.07
N GLN A 390 2.11 22.09 -14.90
CA GLN A 390 1.90 20.69 -14.47
C GLN A 390 3.25 19.96 -14.42
N GLY A 391 3.57 19.39 -13.26
CA GLY A 391 4.78 18.57 -13.04
C GLY A 391 4.55 17.06 -13.17
N GLY A 392 3.30 16.62 -13.18
CA GLY A 392 2.94 15.20 -13.26
C GLY A 392 1.43 14.96 -13.29
N SER A 393 1.05 13.70 -13.54
CA SER A 393 -0.33 13.20 -13.49
C SER A 393 -0.40 11.95 -12.63
N ASN A 394 -1.59 11.59 -12.17
CA ASN A 394 -1.90 10.43 -11.34
C ASN A 394 -1.06 10.33 -10.03
N PRO A 395 -1.17 11.30 -9.10
CA PRO A 395 -2.11 12.41 -9.10
C PRO A 395 -1.61 13.62 -9.89
N PRO A 396 -2.49 14.57 -10.25
CA PRO A 396 -2.05 15.85 -10.80
C PRO A 396 -1.11 16.55 -9.83
N CYS A 397 0.04 17.00 -10.34
CA CYS A 397 1.03 17.76 -9.59
C CYS A 397 1.17 19.15 -10.22
N ILE A 398 0.97 20.20 -9.44
CA ILE A 398 1.14 21.59 -9.89
C ILE A 398 2.41 22.13 -9.26
N VAL A 399 3.39 22.47 -10.11
CA VAL A 399 4.63 23.11 -9.69
C VAL A 399 4.46 24.62 -9.78
N ILE A 400 4.61 25.30 -8.64
CA ILE A 400 4.52 26.76 -8.55
C ILE A 400 5.91 27.35 -8.36
N HIS A 401 6.27 28.26 -9.24
CA HIS A 401 7.52 29.01 -9.19
C HIS A 401 7.33 30.39 -8.61
N GLY A 402 8.30 30.84 -7.82
CA GLY A 402 8.25 32.13 -7.20
C GLY A 402 9.42 32.43 -6.28
N ASN A 403 9.30 33.49 -5.48
CA ASN A 403 10.31 33.95 -4.54
C ASN A 403 9.80 33.81 -3.11
N SER A 404 10.70 33.50 -2.17
CA SER A 404 10.37 33.36 -0.73
C SER A 404 9.30 32.30 -0.44
N LEU A 405 9.21 31.25 -1.26
CA LEU A 405 8.18 30.22 -1.18
C LEU A 405 8.27 29.36 0.08
N GLN A 406 9.46 29.31 0.74
CA GLN A 406 9.65 28.65 2.04
C GLN A 406 8.76 29.25 3.15
N HIS A 407 8.17 30.41 2.94
CA HIS A 407 7.29 31.09 3.87
C HIS A 407 5.80 30.88 3.59
N VAL A 408 5.46 30.12 2.57
CA VAL A 408 4.06 29.74 2.27
C VAL A 408 3.59 28.78 3.36
N SER A 409 2.49 29.13 4.03
CA SER A 409 1.94 28.31 5.11
C SER A 409 1.16 27.11 4.56
N ALA A 410 1.06 26.03 5.35
CA ALA A 410 0.24 24.88 5.01
C ALA A 410 -1.24 25.22 4.79
N ALA A 411 -1.76 26.22 5.52
CA ALA A 411 -3.13 26.71 5.33
C ALA A 411 -3.31 27.37 3.96
N TYR A 412 -2.30 28.13 3.50
CA TYR A 412 -2.35 28.75 2.18
C TYR A 412 -2.21 27.73 1.05
N LEU A 413 -1.38 26.67 1.24
CA LEU A 413 -1.33 25.56 0.30
C LEU A 413 -2.68 24.85 0.16
N ARG A 414 -3.38 24.57 1.27
CA ARG A 414 -4.74 24.00 1.23
C ARG A 414 -5.74 24.90 0.52
N TYR A 415 -5.61 26.24 0.69
CA TYR A 415 -6.42 27.20 -0.08
C TYR A 415 -6.15 27.05 -1.58
N LEU A 416 -4.88 27.00 -2.01
CA LEU A 416 -4.52 26.84 -3.42
C LEU A 416 -4.95 25.47 -3.98
N GLU A 417 -4.86 24.40 -3.19
CA GLU A 417 -5.34 23.07 -3.59
C GLU A 417 -6.85 23.11 -3.89
N ASN A 418 -7.65 23.69 -2.99
CA ASN A 418 -9.08 23.82 -3.20
C ASN A 418 -9.40 24.71 -4.41
N TRP A 419 -8.69 25.82 -4.54
CA TRP A 419 -8.84 26.74 -5.68
C TRP A 419 -8.58 26.04 -7.02
N PHE A 420 -7.47 25.34 -7.15
CA PHE A 420 -7.15 24.59 -8.37
C PHE A 420 -8.11 23.44 -8.62
N ARG A 421 -8.55 22.76 -7.56
CA ARG A 421 -9.53 21.68 -7.66
C ARG A 421 -10.84 22.19 -8.28
N ASP A 422 -11.34 23.31 -7.80
CA ASP A 422 -12.57 23.93 -8.33
C ASP A 422 -12.36 24.45 -9.76
N ALA A 423 -11.24 25.15 -10.02
CA ALA A 423 -10.96 25.75 -11.32
C ALA A 423 -10.76 24.74 -12.46
N PHE A 424 -10.35 23.50 -12.12
CA PHE A 424 -10.07 22.42 -13.08
C PHE A 424 -10.96 21.20 -12.92
N GLU A 425 -11.99 21.26 -12.06
CA GLU A 425 -12.94 20.17 -11.80
C GLU A 425 -12.27 18.83 -11.42
N LEU A 426 -11.24 18.89 -10.57
CA LEU A 426 -10.45 17.73 -10.18
C LEU A 426 -11.16 16.94 -9.07
N HIS A 427 -12.31 16.32 -9.43
CA HIS A 427 -13.10 15.50 -8.50
C HIS A 427 -12.53 14.10 -8.34
N GLY A 428 -12.57 13.57 -7.11
CA GLY A 428 -12.18 12.19 -6.80
C GLY A 428 -10.66 11.92 -6.86
N THR A 429 -9.82 12.94 -7.12
CA THR A 429 -8.36 12.80 -7.17
C THR A 429 -7.68 13.75 -6.18
N PRO A 430 -6.62 13.30 -5.47
CA PRO A 430 -5.79 14.22 -4.73
C PRO A 430 -5.02 15.13 -5.67
N LEU A 431 -4.63 16.30 -5.18
CA LEU A 431 -3.81 17.28 -5.90
C LEU A 431 -2.53 17.52 -5.12
N ARG A 432 -1.38 17.48 -5.77
CA ARG A 432 -0.09 17.84 -5.17
C ARG A 432 0.34 19.22 -5.64
N ILE A 433 0.84 20.04 -4.71
CA ILE A 433 1.47 21.33 -5.04
C ILE A 433 2.93 21.27 -4.61
N GLU A 434 3.83 21.50 -5.56
CA GLU A 434 5.25 21.66 -5.31
C GLU A 434 5.64 23.13 -5.45
N LEU A 435 6.42 23.64 -4.49
CA LEU A 435 6.94 24.98 -4.51
C LEU A 435 8.41 24.96 -4.93
N ARG A 436 8.77 25.64 -6.01
CA ARG A 436 10.16 25.75 -6.50
C ARG A 436 10.61 27.20 -6.47
N SER A 437 11.47 27.54 -5.52
CA SER A 437 12.15 28.83 -5.48
C SER A 437 13.21 28.87 -6.57
N GLY A 438 13.20 29.90 -7.41
CA GLY A 438 14.30 30.15 -8.34
C GLY A 438 15.61 30.36 -7.55
N VAL A 439 16.70 29.74 -7.97
CA VAL A 439 18.03 30.06 -7.45
C VAL A 439 18.30 31.51 -7.84
N ASN A 440 18.50 32.40 -6.86
CA ASN A 440 18.88 33.77 -7.15
C ASN A 440 20.32 33.73 -7.72
N PRO A 441 20.54 33.99 -9.04
CA PRO A 441 21.87 33.93 -9.63
C PRO A 441 22.79 35.00 -9.07
N TYR A 442 22.25 35.98 -8.33
CA TYR A 442 22.99 37.06 -7.70
C TYR A 442 23.18 36.89 -6.18
N ALA A 443 22.77 35.75 -5.59
CA ALA A 443 23.08 35.45 -4.20
C ALA A 443 24.60 35.21 -4.08
N ARG A 444 25.37 36.25 -3.70
CA ARG A 444 26.78 36.12 -3.35
C ARG A 444 26.90 34.99 -2.30
N ARG A 445 27.70 33.98 -2.66
CA ARG A 445 28.22 33.01 -1.69
C ARG A 445 28.95 33.81 -0.60
N LYS A 446 28.41 33.88 0.59
CA LYS A 446 29.16 34.27 1.78
C LYS A 446 29.89 33.05 2.31
#